data_552915b2843fa3d6a6eefc4f8b11215b
#
_entry.id   552915b2843fa3d6a6eefc4f8b11215b
#
_cell.length_a   1.000
_cell.length_b   1.000
_cell.length_c   1.000
_cell.angle_alpha   90.00
_cell.angle_beta   90.00
_cell.angle_gamma   90.00
#
_symmetry.space_group_name_H-M   'P 1'
#
loop_
_entity.id
_entity.type
_entity.pdbx_description
1 polymer ?
#
loop_
_entity_poly.entity_id
_entity_poly.type
_entity_poly.pdbx_seq_one_letter_code
_entity_poly.pdbx_strand_id
1 'polypeptide(L)'
;MSHKKEKIKLSKWLQTNLPHYLPDKGELISLIETIAEATIPIRGLLERGITSREIRYRMDIEEISEKVNIYDEEQIHEDVLTNSIILKAIQDGDTDYAFIASEEAEPIISNGNFGITTDPVDGSSNVAVNRTVGTIVGIYNLEGKIICSFYVLYGIFTNLVFAINGKVVEFILDTSPYSMTFYHYVFYGEKSMPNKDVGGIRCLGGDSNQWSNECKLYEQLLIEHQFKDRYSGSFVGDFHAIVNYGGVYGYFLQQGKAKIRLYYEWLPLAFIAKTLGGEFIIIQNSDNIKTMDDIEPINKNNIEKIHTTTCGGLIGSKNAVNWFKNLSK
;
A
#
# COMPACT_ATOMS: atom_id res chain seq x y z
N MET A 1 -5.06 -38.61 -14.32
CA MET A 1 -4.88 -38.21 -12.91
C MET A 1 -4.18 -36.87 -12.87
N SER A 2 -4.90 -35.77 -12.66
CA SER A 2 -4.33 -34.43 -12.52
C SER A 2 -3.60 -34.43 -11.18
N HIS A 3 -2.25 -34.36 -11.21
CA HIS A 3 -1.49 -34.01 -10.02
C HIS A 3 -1.96 -32.64 -9.55
N LYS A 4 -2.74 -32.56 -8.45
CA LYS A 4 -2.97 -31.32 -7.74
C LYS A 4 -1.59 -30.79 -7.35
N LYS A 5 -1.11 -29.75 -8.03
CA LYS A 5 0.08 -29.02 -7.56
C LYS A 5 -0.19 -28.58 -6.13
N GLU A 6 0.68 -28.94 -5.23
CA GLU A 6 0.59 -28.55 -3.83
C GLU A 6 0.61 -27.00 -3.75
N LYS A 7 -0.36 -26.43 -3.06
CA LYS A 7 -0.47 -24.98 -2.89
C LYS A 7 0.62 -24.53 -1.91
N ILE A 8 1.53 -23.68 -2.36
CA ILE A 8 2.61 -23.16 -1.51
C ILE A 8 2.05 -22.00 -0.68
N LYS A 9 2.02 -22.16 0.64
CA LYS A 9 1.61 -21.10 1.58
C LYS A 9 2.69 -20.01 1.69
N LEU A 10 2.29 -18.80 2.14
CA LEU A 10 3.19 -17.66 2.36
C LEU A 10 4.38 -18.06 3.24
N SER A 11 4.13 -18.68 4.41
CA SER A 11 5.17 -19.14 5.33
C SER A 11 6.22 -20.04 4.65
N LYS A 12 5.77 -21.03 3.91
CA LYS A 12 6.66 -21.94 3.18
C LYS A 12 7.46 -21.21 2.11
N TRP A 13 6.83 -20.26 1.41
CA TRP A 13 7.50 -19.47 0.38
C TRP A 13 8.59 -18.60 0.99
N LEU A 14 8.32 -17.89 2.09
CA LEU A 14 9.28 -17.05 2.81
C LEU A 14 10.49 -17.84 3.28
N GLN A 15 10.26 -18.97 3.97
CA GLN A 15 11.31 -19.84 4.45
C GLN A 15 12.25 -20.33 3.33
N THR A 16 11.66 -20.65 2.16
CA THR A 16 12.39 -21.25 1.04
C THR A 16 13.12 -20.20 0.19
N ASN A 17 12.53 -19.01 0.01
CA ASN A 17 13.02 -18.02 -0.97
C ASN A 17 13.84 -16.87 -0.36
N LEU A 18 13.74 -16.63 0.96
CA LEU A 18 14.60 -15.63 1.58
C LEU A 18 16.01 -16.16 1.77
N PRO A 19 17.05 -15.35 1.50
CA PRO A 19 18.44 -15.74 1.64
C PRO A 19 18.78 -16.16 3.08
N HIS A 20 19.61 -17.17 3.25
CA HIS A 20 20.06 -17.62 4.57
C HIS A 20 20.94 -16.59 5.32
N TYR A 21 21.61 -15.72 4.55
CA TYR A 21 22.47 -14.67 5.09
C TYR A 21 21.73 -13.39 5.49
N LEU A 22 20.39 -13.34 5.34
CA LEU A 22 19.61 -12.17 5.74
C LEU A 22 19.64 -12.06 7.27
N PRO A 23 20.12 -10.94 7.83
CA PRO A 23 20.09 -10.73 9.26
C PRO A 23 18.67 -10.83 9.80
N ASP A 24 18.53 -11.38 10.99
CA ASP A 24 17.23 -11.48 11.70
C ASP A 24 16.12 -12.10 10.83
N LYS A 25 16.52 -13.04 9.93
CA LYS A 25 15.58 -13.68 8.98
C LYS A 25 14.37 -14.30 9.66
N GLY A 26 14.56 -14.93 10.81
CA GLY A 26 13.48 -15.60 11.55
C GLY A 26 12.44 -14.58 12.04
N GLU A 27 12.91 -13.51 12.64
CA GLU A 27 12.11 -12.41 13.16
C GLU A 27 11.37 -11.68 12.02
N LEU A 28 12.06 -11.43 10.90
CA LEU A 28 11.43 -10.81 9.72
C LEU A 28 10.32 -11.69 9.13
N ILE A 29 10.52 -13.00 9.04
CA ILE A 29 9.49 -13.93 8.59
C ILE A 29 8.30 -13.90 9.54
N SER A 30 8.53 -14.00 10.85
CA SER A 30 7.48 -13.93 11.87
C SER A 30 6.67 -12.64 11.77
N LEU A 31 7.35 -11.51 11.63
CA LEU A 31 6.71 -10.20 11.48
C LEU A 31 5.83 -10.12 10.22
N ILE A 32 6.35 -10.56 9.06
CA ILE A 32 5.61 -10.56 7.80
C ILE A 32 4.37 -11.46 7.91
N GLU A 33 4.52 -12.66 8.45
CA GLU A 33 3.41 -13.61 8.63
C GLU A 33 2.34 -13.04 9.56
N THR A 34 2.75 -12.48 10.70
CA THR A 34 1.84 -11.85 11.68
C THR A 34 1.00 -10.75 11.04
N ILE A 35 1.63 -9.83 10.30
CA ILE A 35 0.89 -8.74 9.66
C ILE A 35 0.00 -9.27 8.53
N ALA A 36 0.52 -10.17 7.70
CA ALA A 36 -0.27 -10.75 6.60
C ALA A 36 -1.50 -11.52 7.13
N GLU A 37 -1.35 -12.29 8.20
CA GLU A 37 -2.47 -13.00 8.84
C GLU A 37 -3.48 -12.05 9.47
N ALA A 38 -3.03 -10.92 10.04
CA ALA A 38 -3.90 -9.88 10.57
C ALA A 38 -4.80 -9.24 9.50
N THR A 39 -4.41 -9.29 8.22
CA THR A 39 -5.25 -8.78 7.12
C THR A 39 -6.42 -9.70 6.75
N ILE A 40 -6.39 -10.96 7.16
CA ILE A 40 -7.46 -11.94 6.83
C ILE A 40 -8.80 -11.56 7.48
N PRO A 41 -8.89 -11.27 8.79
CA PRO A 41 -10.14 -10.82 9.41
C PRO A 41 -10.61 -9.46 8.90
N ILE A 42 -9.72 -8.59 8.41
CA ILE A 42 -10.08 -7.28 7.85
C ILE A 42 -11.02 -7.44 6.66
N ARG A 43 -10.76 -8.39 5.76
CA ARG A 43 -11.69 -8.69 4.67
C ARG A 43 -13.12 -8.92 5.19
N GLY A 44 -13.27 -9.80 6.18
CA GLY A 44 -14.58 -10.10 6.77
C GLY A 44 -15.22 -8.92 7.49
N LEU A 45 -14.40 -7.99 8.03
CA LEU A 45 -14.85 -6.74 8.60
C LEU A 45 -15.44 -5.83 7.52
N LEU A 46 -14.71 -5.60 6.43
CA LEU A 46 -15.13 -4.76 5.31
C LEU A 46 -16.40 -5.31 4.63
N GLU A 47 -16.49 -6.63 4.43
CA GLU A 47 -17.69 -7.28 3.88
C GLU A 47 -18.94 -7.07 4.77
N ARG A 48 -18.76 -6.97 6.09
CA ARG A 48 -19.85 -6.76 7.07
C ARG A 48 -20.08 -5.30 7.46
N GLY A 49 -19.22 -4.40 7.02
CA GLY A 49 -19.22 -3.01 7.44
C GLY A 49 -20.59 -2.33 7.32
N ILE A 50 -21.27 -2.49 6.19
CA ILE A 50 -22.60 -1.92 5.96
C ILE A 50 -23.67 -2.53 6.88
N THR A 51 -23.68 -3.86 7.01
CA THR A 51 -24.66 -4.57 7.87
C THR A 51 -24.40 -4.32 9.35
N SER A 52 -23.16 -4.13 9.76
CA SER A 52 -22.80 -3.81 11.13
C SER A 52 -23.19 -2.35 11.51
N ARG A 53 -23.23 -1.41 10.56
CA ARG A 53 -23.74 -0.05 10.78
C ARG A 53 -25.22 -0.07 11.16
N GLU A 54 -26.05 -0.85 10.46
CA GLU A 54 -27.49 -0.99 10.81
C GLU A 54 -27.71 -1.65 12.17
N ILE A 55 -26.91 -2.66 12.53
CA ILE A 55 -26.99 -3.33 13.83
C ILE A 55 -26.59 -2.39 14.96
N ARG A 56 -25.60 -1.52 14.77
CA ARG A 56 -25.18 -0.52 15.77
C ARG A 56 -26.21 0.55 16.01
N TYR A 57 -26.89 1.03 14.98
CA TYR A 57 -28.01 1.98 15.11
C TYR A 57 -29.15 1.41 15.99
N ARG A 58 -29.28 0.07 16.05
CA ARG A 58 -30.28 -0.62 16.88
C ARG A 58 -29.77 -0.97 18.29
N MET A 59 -28.48 -0.89 18.55
CA MET A 59 -27.86 -1.29 19.83
C MET A 59 -27.41 -0.13 20.70
N ASP A 60 -27.78 1.11 20.39
CA ASP A 60 -27.43 2.34 21.13
C ASP A 60 -25.95 2.43 21.54
N ILE A 61 -25.05 1.94 20.69
CA ILE A 61 -23.63 2.10 20.91
C ILE A 61 -23.23 3.51 20.44
N GLU A 62 -23.65 4.50 21.22
CA GLU A 62 -23.33 5.92 21.00
C GLU A 62 -21.86 6.29 21.27
N GLU A 63 -21.00 5.37 21.65
CA GLU A 63 -19.64 5.70 22.13
C GLU A 63 -18.51 5.61 21.08
N ILE A 64 -18.80 5.28 19.83
CA ILE A 64 -17.83 5.51 18.77
C ILE A 64 -18.29 6.73 17.97
N SER A 65 -18.32 7.86 18.67
CA SER A 65 -18.45 9.18 18.05
C SER A 65 -17.35 9.38 17.02
N GLU A 66 -17.70 10.05 15.94
CA GLU A 66 -16.85 10.70 14.96
C GLU A 66 -15.49 11.04 15.55
N LYS A 67 -14.56 10.09 15.52
CA LYS A 67 -13.16 10.35 15.86
C LYS A 67 -12.52 10.88 14.61
N VAL A 68 -12.03 12.08 14.74
CA VAL A 68 -11.12 12.68 13.80
C VAL A 68 -9.75 12.04 14.05
N ASN A 69 -9.06 11.63 13.01
CA ASN A 69 -7.69 11.13 13.15
C ASN A 69 -6.74 12.26 13.55
N ILE A 70 -5.46 11.95 13.72
CA ILE A 70 -4.42 12.93 14.08
C ILE A 70 -4.22 14.05 13.04
N TYR A 71 -4.94 13.98 11.91
CA TYR A 71 -4.92 14.96 10.81
C TYR A 71 -6.23 15.76 10.68
N ASP A 72 -7.13 15.67 11.64
CA ASP A 72 -8.48 16.26 11.59
C ASP A 72 -9.35 15.70 10.44
N GLU A 73 -9.07 14.49 9.94
CA GLU A 73 -9.88 13.80 8.95
C GLU A 73 -10.92 12.90 9.63
N GLU A 74 -12.15 12.85 9.12
CA GLU A 74 -13.17 11.93 9.61
C GLU A 74 -12.72 10.49 9.42
N GLN A 75 -12.52 9.77 10.53
CA GLN A 75 -12.29 8.34 10.50
C GLN A 75 -13.59 7.60 10.34
N ILE A 76 -13.67 6.74 9.35
CA ILE A 76 -14.73 5.74 9.34
C ILE A 76 -14.44 4.67 10.40
N HIS A 77 -15.48 4.03 10.88
CA HIS A 77 -15.33 3.01 11.93
C HIS A 77 -14.42 1.85 11.48
N GLU A 78 -14.46 1.52 10.21
CA GLU A 78 -13.63 0.50 9.58
C GLU A 78 -12.13 0.82 9.68
N ASP A 79 -11.72 2.10 9.58
CA ASP A 79 -10.32 2.55 9.74
C ASP A 79 -9.84 2.25 11.16
N VAL A 80 -10.63 2.62 12.17
CA VAL A 80 -10.29 2.39 13.58
C VAL A 80 -10.16 0.91 13.92
N LEU A 81 -11.08 0.08 13.42
CA LEU A 81 -11.06 -1.37 13.68
C LEU A 81 -9.92 -2.07 12.96
N THR A 82 -9.67 -1.76 11.69
CA THR A 82 -8.58 -2.35 10.93
C THR A 82 -7.23 -1.97 11.49
N ASN A 83 -7.06 -0.70 11.88
CA ASN A 83 -5.88 -0.26 12.59
C ASN A 83 -5.66 -1.06 13.88
N SER A 84 -6.70 -1.20 14.70
CA SER A 84 -6.62 -1.95 15.96
C SER A 84 -6.26 -3.43 15.73
N ILE A 85 -6.76 -4.07 14.67
CA ILE A 85 -6.44 -5.46 14.32
C ILE A 85 -4.95 -5.60 14.00
N ILE A 86 -4.40 -4.72 13.15
CA ILE A 86 -2.99 -4.78 12.74
C ILE A 86 -2.07 -4.47 13.93
N LEU A 87 -2.30 -3.36 14.65
CA LEU A 87 -1.47 -2.97 15.78
C LEU A 87 -1.47 -4.05 16.87
N LYS A 88 -2.65 -4.57 17.21
CA LYS A 88 -2.76 -5.62 18.22
C LYS A 88 -2.06 -6.91 17.79
N ALA A 89 -2.18 -7.32 16.54
CA ALA A 89 -1.49 -8.51 16.05
C ALA A 89 0.03 -8.37 16.16
N ILE A 90 0.59 -7.20 15.86
CA ILE A 90 2.04 -6.96 15.98
C ILE A 90 2.46 -6.90 17.47
N GLN A 91 1.68 -6.26 18.33
CA GLN A 91 2.00 -6.10 19.75
C GLN A 91 1.84 -7.40 20.55
N ASP A 92 0.78 -8.18 20.28
CA ASP A 92 0.49 -9.45 20.98
C ASP A 92 1.29 -10.62 20.38
N GLY A 93 1.76 -10.47 19.14
CA GLY A 93 2.66 -11.43 18.49
C GLY A 93 4.07 -11.34 19.07
N ASP A 94 4.79 -12.45 19.05
CA ASP A 94 6.23 -12.46 19.38
C ASP A 94 7.03 -11.88 18.20
N THR A 95 6.81 -10.56 17.95
CA THR A 95 7.40 -9.85 16.81
C THR A 95 8.44 -8.83 17.27
N ASP A 96 9.51 -8.74 16.49
CA ASP A 96 10.66 -7.88 16.79
C ASP A 96 10.53 -6.54 16.05
N TYR A 97 9.93 -5.54 16.69
CA TYR A 97 9.77 -4.21 16.08
C TYR A 97 10.48 -3.09 16.87
N ALA A 98 11.04 -2.15 16.15
CA ALA A 98 11.64 -0.93 16.66
C ALA A 98 10.63 0.22 16.78
N PHE A 99 9.72 0.30 15.81
CA PHE A 99 8.59 1.20 15.84
C PHE A 99 7.46 0.65 14.94
N ILE A 100 6.24 1.03 15.28
CA ILE A 100 5.06 0.87 14.41
C ILE A 100 4.48 2.25 14.23
N ALA A 101 4.30 2.67 12.98
CA ALA A 101 3.63 3.91 12.63
C ALA A 101 2.46 3.59 11.69
N SER A 102 1.27 3.93 12.13
CA SER A 102 0.05 3.82 11.36
C SER A 102 -0.46 5.20 10.97
N GLU A 103 -1.08 5.31 9.81
CA GLU A 103 -1.75 6.56 9.41
C GLU A 103 -2.82 6.98 10.41
N GLU A 104 -3.43 6.03 11.10
CA GLU A 104 -4.60 6.21 11.97
C GLU A 104 -4.25 6.37 13.46
N ALA A 105 -2.98 6.30 13.86
CA ALA A 105 -2.57 6.34 15.26
C ALA A 105 -1.15 6.87 15.47
N GLU A 106 -0.91 7.43 16.66
CA GLU A 106 0.44 7.84 17.07
C GLU A 106 1.42 6.66 17.02
N PRO A 107 2.71 6.92 16.66
CA PRO A 107 3.71 5.87 16.57
C PRO A 107 3.96 5.18 17.91
N ILE A 108 4.13 3.86 17.85
CA ILE A 108 4.50 3.02 18.98
C ILE A 108 5.99 2.69 18.85
N ILE A 109 6.79 2.99 19.87
CA ILE A 109 8.24 2.77 19.88
C ILE A 109 8.59 1.57 20.76
N SER A 110 9.49 0.72 20.30
CA SER A 110 10.02 -0.44 20.99
C SER A 110 11.53 -0.60 20.74
N ASN A 111 12.13 -1.73 21.14
CA ASN A 111 13.57 -1.97 21.06
C ASN A 111 13.98 -3.06 20.06
N GLY A 112 13.08 -3.49 19.19
CA GLY A 112 13.38 -4.47 18.15
C GLY A 112 14.14 -3.92 16.95
N ASN A 113 14.24 -4.72 15.91
CA ASN A 113 15.12 -4.48 14.75
C ASN A 113 14.41 -3.93 13.52
N PHE A 114 13.06 -3.95 13.48
CA PHE A 114 12.31 -3.54 12.30
C PHE A 114 11.40 -2.35 12.57
N GLY A 115 11.43 -1.35 11.69
CA GLY A 115 10.41 -0.31 11.63
C GLY A 115 9.26 -0.77 10.74
N ILE A 116 8.03 -0.40 11.10
CA ILE A 116 6.83 -0.74 10.34
C ILE A 116 6.04 0.53 10.07
N THR A 117 5.62 0.73 8.82
CA THR A 117 4.63 1.73 8.46
C THR A 117 3.42 1.04 7.84
N THR A 118 2.23 1.51 8.14
CA THR A 118 1.00 0.97 7.56
C THR A 118 -0.05 2.04 7.33
N ASP A 119 -0.70 1.95 6.17
CA ASP A 119 -2.04 2.48 5.95
C ASP A 119 -2.99 1.28 6.06
N PRO A 120 -3.81 1.21 7.11
CA PRO A 120 -4.69 0.06 7.33
C PRO A 120 -5.78 -0.10 6.28
N VAL A 121 -6.32 1.01 5.74
CA VAL A 121 -7.36 1.00 4.70
C VAL A 121 -7.18 2.15 3.71
N ASP A 122 -6.25 1.99 2.76
CA ASP A 122 -6.14 2.90 1.64
C ASP A 122 -7.46 2.94 0.85
N GLY A 123 -7.94 4.16 0.62
CA GLY A 123 -9.19 4.39 -0.10
C GLY A 123 -10.44 4.14 0.72
N SER A 124 -10.44 4.38 2.03
CA SER A 124 -11.56 4.13 2.94
C SER A 124 -12.91 4.71 2.46
N SER A 125 -12.90 5.87 1.78
CA SER A 125 -14.11 6.44 1.14
C SER A 125 -14.78 5.50 0.13
N ASN A 126 -14.04 4.57 -0.46
CA ASN A 126 -14.55 3.59 -1.40
C ASN A 126 -15.40 2.49 -0.73
N VAL A 127 -15.27 2.29 0.58
CA VAL A 127 -16.05 1.31 1.35
C VAL A 127 -17.55 1.61 1.23
N ALA A 128 -17.92 2.88 1.35
CA ALA A 128 -19.33 3.31 1.29
C ALA A 128 -19.99 3.04 -0.07
N VAL A 129 -19.22 2.98 -1.14
CA VAL A 129 -19.70 2.75 -2.51
C VAL A 129 -19.30 1.39 -3.09
N ASN A 130 -18.86 0.49 -2.21
CA ASN A 130 -18.49 -0.89 -2.53
C ASN A 130 -17.42 -0.98 -3.65
N ARG A 131 -16.40 -0.15 -3.55
CA ARG A 131 -15.23 -0.21 -4.44
C ARG A 131 -14.03 -0.83 -3.71
N THR A 132 -13.00 -1.14 -4.47
CA THR A 132 -11.76 -1.74 -3.99
C THR A 132 -11.03 -0.81 -3.02
N VAL A 133 -10.56 -1.39 -1.93
CA VAL A 133 -9.69 -0.80 -0.93
C VAL A 133 -8.56 -1.76 -0.58
N GLY A 134 -7.57 -1.34 0.20
CA GLY A 134 -6.52 -2.26 0.61
C GLY A 134 -5.71 -1.76 1.79
N THR A 135 -4.84 -2.62 2.29
CA THR A 135 -3.85 -2.32 3.33
C THR A 135 -2.47 -2.17 2.69
N ILE A 136 -1.72 -1.16 3.06
CA ILE A 136 -0.34 -0.93 2.60
C ILE A 136 0.61 -1.10 3.79
N VAL A 137 1.73 -1.80 3.58
CA VAL A 137 2.74 -2.05 4.62
C VAL A 137 4.15 -1.85 4.07
N GLY A 138 4.95 -1.07 4.79
CA GLY A 138 6.40 -0.94 4.60
C GLY A 138 7.15 -1.48 5.81
N ILE A 139 8.23 -2.25 5.59
CA ILE A 139 9.12 -2.75 6.65
C ILE A 139 10.52 -2.19 6.40
N TYR A 140 11.10 -1.63 7.46
CA TYR A 140 12.36 -0.89 7.42
C TYR A 140 13.38 -1.52 8.36
N ASN A 141 14.65 -1.42 8.00
CA ASN A 141 15.74 -1.73 8.93
C ASN A 141 16.00 -0.56 9.91
N LEU A 142 16.89 -0.76 10.86
CA LEU A 142 17.24 0.28 11.86
C LEU A 142 17.85 1.55 11.27
N GLU A 143 18.42 1.47 10.06
CA GLU A 143 18.91 2.64 9.32
C GLU A 143 17.79 3.44 8.65
N GLY A 144 16.55 2.96 8.74
CA GLY A 144 15.38 3.59 8.13
C GLY A 144 15.25 3.35 6.62
N LYS A 145 15.94 2.34 6.09
CA LYS A 145 15.80 1.90 4.70
C LYS A 145 14.71 0.84 4.59
N ILE A 146 13.82 1.01 3.64
CA ILE A 146 12.79 0.01 3.35
C ILE A 146 13.45 -1.25 2.78
N ILE A 147 13.17 -2.40 3.38
CA ILE A 147 13.74 -3.71 3.01
C ILE A 147 12.70 -4.68 2.47
N CYS A 148 11.44 -4.41 2.79
CA CYS A 148 10.30 -5.22 2.39
C CYS A 148 9.07 -4.33 2.31
N SER A 149 8.19 -4.62 1.38
CA SER A 149 6.89 -3.97 1.31
C SER A 149 5.86 -4.92 0.74
N PHE A 150 4.64 -4.78 1.16
CA PHE A 150 3.50 -5.46 0.57
C PHE A 150 2.23 -4.64 0.70
N TYR A 151 1.27 -4.98 -0.13
CA TYR A 151 -0.10 -4.52 0.04
C TYR A 151 -1.07 -5.69 -0.07
N VAL A 152 -2.19 -5.55 0.60
CA VAL A 152 -3.33 -6.46 0.47
C VAL A 152 -4.47 -5.72 -0.20
N LEU A 153 -4.99 -6.26 -1.28
CA LEU A 153 -6.11 -5.70 -2.03
C LEU A 153 -7.38 -6.47 -1.70
N TYR A 154 -8.39 -5.78 -1.21
CA TYR A 154 -9.72 -6.32 -0.92
C TYR A 154 -10.67 -6.04 -2.08
N GLY A 155 -10.74 -6.99 -3.01
CA GLY A 155 -11.57 -6.93 -4.20
C GLY A 155 -12.48 -8.16 -4.32
N ILE A 156 -12.78 -8.59 -5.54
CA ILE A 156 -13.56 -9.83 -5.79
C ILE A 156 -12.90 -11.03 -5.09
N PHE A 157 -11.58 -11.07 -5.10
CA PHE A 157 -10.76 -11.93 -4.26
C PHE A 157 -9.68 -11.10 -3.58
N THR A 158 -9.08 -11.64 -2.52
CA THR A 158 -8.06 -10.90 -1.77
C THR A 158 -6.69 -11.31 -2.27
N ASN A 159 -5.92 -10.32 -2.77
CA ASN A 159 -4.55 -10.49 -3.21
C ASN A 159 -3.60 -9.93 -2.16
N LEU A 160 -2.47 -10.57 -1.95
CA LEU A 160 -1.31 -10.02 -1.27
C LEU A 160 -0.18 -9.93 -2.28
N VAL A 161 0.29 -8.73 -2.59
CA VAL A 161 1.44 -8.49 -3.46
C VAL A 161 2.61 -8.04 -2.61
N PHE A 162 3.71 -8.77 -2.69
CA PHE A 162 4.80 -8.73 -1.74
C PHE A 162 6.14 -8.54 -2.48
N ALA A 163 6.92 -7.55 -2.05
CA ALA A 163 8.23 -7.22 -2.59
C ALA A 163 9.33 -7.41 -1.55
N ILE A 164 10.31 -8.24 -1.84
CA ILE A 164 11.50 -8.46 -1.02
C ILE A 164 12.65 -9.00 -1.87
N ASN A 165 13.87 -8.61 -1.53
CA ASN A 165 15.09 -9.16 -2.12
C ASN A 165 15.06 -9.18 -3.66
N GLY A 166 14.65 -8.09 -4.28
CA GLY A 166 14.61 -7.92 -5.74
C GLY A 166 13.52 -8.72 -6.46
N LYS A 167 12.59 -9.33 -5.74
CA LYS A 167 11.44 -10.07 -6.30
C LYS A 167 10.12 -9.45 -5.89
N VAL A 168 9.15 -9.51 -6.77
CA VAL A 168 7.75 -9.23 -6.46
C VAL A 168 6.91 -10.46 -6.77
N VAL A 169 6.15 -10.90 -5.79
CA VAL A 169 5.29 -12.07 -5.89
C VAL A 169 3.87 -11.77 -5.44
N GLU A 170 2.93 -12.52 -5.97
CA GLU A 170 1.52 -12.42 -5.63
C GLU A 170 1.05 -13.69 -4.96
N PHE A 171 0.27 -13.52 -3.91
CA PHE A 171 -0.48 -14.57 -3.23
C PHE A 171 -1.97 -14.24 -3.31
N ILE A 172 -2.80 -15.28 -3.32
CA ILE A 172 -4.25 -15.15 -3.24
C ILE A 172 -4.72 -15.81 -1.95
N LEU A 173 -5.65 -15.18 -1.26
CA LEU A 173 -6.28 -15.75 -0.08
C LEU A 173 -7.16 -16.94 -0.48
N ASP A 174 -6.79 -18.13 -0.01
CA ASP A 174 -7.60 -19.35 -0.22
C ASP A 174 -8.76 -19.38 0.76
N THR A 175 -9.94 -19.11 0.25
CA THR A 175 -11.21 -19.15 0.99
C THR A 175 -12.04 -20.39 0.64
N SER A 176 -11.41 -21.43 0.11
CA SER A 176 -12.11 -22.65 -0.33
C SER A 176 -12.90 -23.27 0.82
N PRO A 177 -14.21 -23.54 0.65
CA PRO A 177 -15.03 -24.18 1.67
C PRO A 177 -14.61 -25.65 1.95
N TYR A 178 -13.77 -26.21 1.10
CA TYR A 178 -13.19 -27.56 1.26
C TYR A 178 -11.86 -27.54 2.01
N SER A 179 -11.31 -26.37 2.31
CA SER A 179 -10.19 -26.24 3.23
C SER A 179 -10.74 -26.39 4.66
N MET A 180 -10.59 -27.55 5.25
CA MET A 180 -10.97 -27.80 6.66
C MET A 180 -10.07 -27.05 7.66
N THR A 181 -9.16 -26.25 7.16
CA THR A 181 -8.20 -25.44 7.91
C THR A 181 -8.30 -23.97 7.46
N PHE A 182 -8.08 -23.08 8.39
CA PHE A 182 -8.11 -21.62 8.31
C PHE A 182 -7.70 -21.04 6.95
N TYR A 183 -8.28 -19.87 6.58
CA TYR A 183 -7.88 -19.09 5.42
C TYR A 183 -6.37 -18.82 5.46
N HIS A 184 -5.70 -18.88 4.32
CA HIS A 184 -4.27 -18.61 4.22
C HIS A 184 -3.91 -18.13 2.82
N TYR A 185 -2.85 -17.35 2.73
CA TYR A 185 -2.31 -16.87 1.46
C TYR A 185 -1.55 -17.97 0.73
N VAL A 186 -1.90 -18.19 -0.53
CA VAL A 186 -1.31 -19.19 -1.42
C VAL A 186 -0.59 -18.51 -2.57
N PHE A 187 0.63 -18.92 -2.84
CA PHE A 187 1.43 -18.39 -3.94
C PHE A 187 0.70 -18.54 -5.27
N TYR A 188 0.55 -17.43 -5.96
CA TYR A 188 -0.07 -17.35 -7.28
C TYR A 188 0.96 -17.23 -8.39
N GLY A 189 1.99 -16.38 -8.24
CA GLY A 189 3.05 -16.20 -9.23
C GLY A 189 3.99 -15.05 -8.93
N GLU A 190 5.07 -14.97 -9.70
CA GLU A 190 5.93 -13.77 -9.75
C GLU A 190 5.27 -12.69 -10.60
N LYS A 191 5.52 -11.45 -10.26
CA LYS A 191 4.97 -10.27 -10.96
C LYS A 191 6.05 -9.58 -11.79
N SER A 192 5.62 -8.99 -12.88
CA SER A 192 6.37 -8.02 -13.66
C SER A 192 5.45 -6.90 -14.10
N MET A 193 5.93 -5.68 -14.15
CA MET A 193 5.13 -4.53 -14.60
C MET A 193 5.36 -4.28 -16.08
N PRO A 194 4.31 -4.28 -16.93
CA PRO A 194 4.46 -3.92 -18.32
C PRO A 194 4.94 -2.48 -18.48
N ASN A 195 6.00 -2.25 -19.23
CA ASN A 195 6.49 -0.91 -19.57
C ASN A 195 5.85 -0.45 -20.88
N LYS A 196 4.76 0.30 -20.77
CA LYS A 196 3.94 0.72 -21.91
C LYS A 196 4.35 2.10 -22.41
N ASP A 197 4.47 2.23 -23.73
CA ASP A 197 4.60 3.50 -24.45
C ASP A 197 3.27 3.97 -25.05
N VAL A 198 2.35 3.03 -25.31
CA VAL A 198 1.02 3.29 -25.88
C VAL A 198 0.01 2.35 -25.24
N GLY A 199 -1.19 2.86 -24.96
CA GLY A 199 -2.33 2.03 -24.55
C GLY A 199 -2.24 1.49 -23.13
N GLY A 200 -1.43 2.10 -22.26
CA GLY A 200 -1.43 1.85 -20.82
C GLY A 200 -2.67 2.42 -20.11
N ILE A 201 -2.66 2.40 -18.79
CA ILE A 201 -3.68 3.06 -18.00
C ILE A 201 -3.11 4.29 -17.28
N ARG A 202 -3.94 5.31 -17.08
CA ARG A 202 -3.64 6.46 -16.24
C ARG A 202 -4.66 6.54 -15.12
N CYS A 203 -4.18 6.75 -13.93
CA CYS A 203 -4.97 6.95 -12.72
C CYS A 203 -4.47 8.24 -12.07
N LEU A 204 -4.98 9.39 -12.54
CA LEU A 204 -4.56 10.71 -12.05
C LEU A 204 -5.62 11.28 -11.13
N GLY A 205 -5.26 11.48 -9.86
CA GLY A 205 -6.16 11.94 -8.81
C GLY A 205 -6.07 13.44 -8.54
N GLY A 206 -7.11 13.94 -7.86
CA GLY A 206 -7.27 15.34 -7.51
C GLY A 206 -8.07 16.15 -8.52
N ASP A 207 -8.27 17.44 -8.21
CA ASP A 207 -8.99 18.38 -9.09
C ASP A 207 -8.04 18.95 -10.15
N SER A 208 -8.23 18.58 -11.39
CA SER A 208 -7.39 19.01 -12.52
C SER A 208 -7.38 20.54 -12.74
N ASN A 209 -8.41 21.26 -12.25
CA ASN A 209 -8.41 22.72 -12.30
C ASN A 209 -7.31 23.34 -11.42
N GLN A 210 -6.90 22.62 -10.37
CA GLN A 210 -5.89 23.08 -9.41
C GLN A 210 -4.47 22.60 -9.75
N TRP A 211 -4.30 21.80 -10.80
CA TRP A 211 -2.98 21.31 -11.23
C TRP A 211 -2.16 22.40 -11.91
N SER A 212 -0.84 22.26 -11.84
CA SER A 212 0.08 23.07 -12.61
C SER A 212 -0.07 22.84 -14.12
N ASN A 213 0.48 23.74 -14.93
CA ASN A 213 0.45 23.60 -16.38
C ASN A 213 1.21 22.34 -16.83
N GLU A 214 2.33 22.02 -16.22
CA GLU A 214 3.13 20.83 -16.52
C GLU A 214 2.34 19.54 -16.27
N CYS A 215 1.57 19.48 -15.17
CA CYS A 215 0.70 18.33 -14.87
C CYS A 215 -0.41 18.19 -15.91
N LYS A 216 -1.01 19.29 -16.37
CA LYS A 216 -2.02 19.28 -17.45
C LYS A 216 -1.43 18.84 -18.79
N LEU A 217 -0.24 19.34 -19.12
CA LEU A 217 0.49 18.91 -20.33
C LEU A 217 0.85 17.43 -20.27
N TYR A 218 1.23 16.93 -19.11
CA TYR A 218 1.50 15.51 -18.92
C TYR A 218 0.25 14.64 -19.12
N GLU A 219 -0.89 15.04 -18.58
CA GLU A 219 -2.16 14.34 -18.85
C GLU A 219 -2.47 14.31 -20.33
N GLN A 220 -2.33 15.45 -21.04
CA GLN A 220 -2.51 15.54 -22.47
C GLN A 220 -1.61 14.55 -23.21
N LEU A 221 -0.34 14.48 -22.85
CA LEU A 221 0.62 13.53 -23.42
C LEU A 221 0.18 12.07 -23.23
N LEU A 222 -0.31 11.72 -22.04
CA LEU A 222 -0.84 10.38 -21.78
C LEU A 222 -2.07 10.06 -22.65
N ILE A 223 -2.95 11.04 -22.89
CA ILE A 223 -4.12 10.91 -23.77
C ILE A 223 -3.67 10.67 -25.22
N GLU A 224 -2.72 11.45 -25.71
CA GLU A 224 -2.14 11.31 -27.07
C GLU A 224 -1.51 9.93 -27.27
N HIS A 225 -0.89 9.36 -26.22
CA HIS A 225 -0.37 8.00 -26.21
C HIS A 225 -1.44 6.94 -25.87
N GLN A 226 -2.73 7.28 -25.94
CA GLN A 226 -3.87 6.37 -25.79
C GLN A 226 -3.96 5.67 -24.43
N PHE A 227 -3.44 6.30 -23.36
CA PHE A 227 -3.62 5.78 -22.00
C PHE A 227 -5.06 5.97 -21.56
N LYS A 228 -5.69 4.89 -21.11
CA LYS A 228 -7.10 4.86 -20.68
C LYS A 228 -7.22 5.32 -19.23
N ASP A 229 -8.17 6.19 -18.95
CA ASP A 229 -8.50 6.62 -17.60
C ASP A 229 -9.09 5.47 -16.77
N ARG A 230 -8.57 5.29 -15.54
CA ARG A 230 -8.98 4.23 -14.60
C ARG A 230 -8.97 4.68 -13.15
N TYR A 231 -8.86 5.97 -12.86
CA TYR A 231 -8.81 6.46 -11.47
C TYR A 231 -10.03 5.98 -10.66
N SER A 232 -9.77 5.27 -9.56
CA SER A 232 -10.80 4.66 -8.72
C SER A 232 -10.99 5.34 -7.38
N GLY A 233 -10.01 6.14 -6.92
CA GLY A 233 -9.98 6.76 -5.60
C GLY A 233 -9.29 5.93 -4.52
N SER A 234 -8.79 4.73 -4.83
CA SER A 234 -7.90 3.94 -3.98
C SER A 234 -6.53 3.86 -4.63
N PHE A 235 -5.48 4.32 -3.95
CA PHE A 235 -4.14 4.27 -4.49
C PHE A 235 -3.69 2.83 -4.73
N VAL A 236 -3.88 1.96 -3.74
CA VAL A 236 -3.49 0.55 -3.86
C VAL A 236 -4.29 -0.17 -4.95
N GLY A 237 -5.57 0.16 -5.13
CA GLY A 237 -6.41 -0.40 -6.19
C GLY A 237 -5.93 -0.03 -7.58
N ASP A 238 -5.66 1.25 -7.78
CA ASP A 238 -5.14 1.79 -9.03
C ASP A 238 -3.72 1.29 -9.32
N PHE A 239 -2.86 1.25 -8.29
CA PHE A 239 -1.51 0.71 -8.40
C PHE A 239 -1.51 -0.78 -8.78
N HIS A 240 -2.41 -1.59 -8.20
CA HIS A 240 -2.56 -2.99 -8.59
C HIS A 240 -2.95 -3.16 -10.07
N ALA A 241 -3.83 -2.30 -10.57
CA ALA A 241 -4.17 -2.30 -12.00
C ALA A 241 -2.96 -1.92 -12.87
N ILE A 242 -2.14 -0.95 -12.44
CA ILE A 242 -0.90 -0.55 -13.13
C ILE A 242 0.13 -1.67 -13.13
N VAL A 243 0.30 -2.39 -12.03
CA VAL A 243 1.18 -3.56 -11.96
C VAL A 243 0.82 -4.61 -13.01
N ASN A 244 -0.47 -4.78 -13.31
CA ASN A 244 -0.95 -5.78 -14.25
C ASN A 244 -1.01 -5.31 -15.71
N TYR A 245 -1.36 -4.03 -15.95
CA TYR A 245 -1.59 -3.52 -17.31
C TYR A 245 -0.51 -2.56 -17.81
N GLY A 246 0.34 -2.08 -16.94
CA GLY A 246 1.25 -0.98 -17.21
C GLY A 246 0.54 0.37 -17.26
N GLY A 247 1.24 1.43 -16.91
CA GLY A 247 0.69 2.77 -16.89
C GLY A 247 1.25 3.59 -15.74
N VAL A 248 0.48 4.55 -15.25
CA VAL A 248 0.92 5.49 -14.22
C VAL A 248 -0.23 5.86 -13.29
N TYR A 249 0.05 5.86 -11.99
CA TYR A 249 -0.72 6.56 -10.98
C TYR A 249 -0.04 7.89 -10.67
N GLY A 250 -0.84 8.93 -10.49
CA GLY A 250 -0.37 10.23 -10.08
C GLY A 250 -1.36 10.93 -9.17
N TYR A 251 -0.82 11.64 -8.17
CA TYR A 251 -1.59 12.58 -7.39
C TYR A 251 -0.79 13.87 -7.29
N PHE A 252 -1.26 14.90 -8.01
CA PHE A 252 -0.54 16.16 -8.09
C PHE A 252 -0.90 17.09 -6.94
N LEU A 253 -0.05 18.09 -6.72
CA LEU A 253 -0.33 19.14 -5.74
C LEU A 253 -1.59 19.91 -6.13
N GLN A 254 -2.45 20.15 -5.15
CA GLN A 254 -3.66 20.94 -5.30
C GLN A 254 -3.37 22.35 -4.77
N GLN A 255 -3.21 23.33 -5.66
CA GLN A 255 -2.77 24.69 -5.29
C GLN A 255 -1.52 24.68 -4.40
N GLY A 256 -0.55 23.84 -4.72
CA GLY A 256 0.71 23.70 -3.98
C GLY A 256 0.62 22.83 -2.71
N LYS A 257 -0.54 22.28 -2.36
CA LYS A 257 -0.71 21.37 -1.20
C LYS A 257 -0.72 19.92 -1.64
N ALA A 258 0.01 19.09 -0.91
CA ALA A 258 -0.01 17.65 -1.08
C ALA A 258 -1.06 16.99 -0.15
N LYS A 259 -1.59 15.85 -0.57
CA LYS A 259 -2.55 15.07 0.21
C LYS A 259 -1.98 13.72 0.65
N ILE A 260 -1.30 12.99 -0.25
CA ILE A 260 -0.89 11.61 -0.01
C ILE A 260 0.36 11.57 0.87
N ARG A 261 0.36 10.65 1.83
CA ARG A 261 1.42 10.46 2.83
C ARG A 261 2.63 9.76 2.23
N LEU A 262 3.84 10.30 2.49
CA LEU A 262 5.06 9.75 1.91
C LEU A 262 5.37 8.34 2.43
N TYR A 263 5.36 8.16 3.76
CA TYR A 263 5.88 6.95 4.39
C TYR A 263 4.87 5.83 4.54
N TYR A 264 3.57 6.14 4.52
CA TYR A 264 2.50 5.13 4.64
C TYR A 264 2.05 4.59 3.29
N GLU A 265 2.04 5.43 2.26
CA GLU A 265 1.46 5.12 0.95
C GLU A 265 2.53 5.12 -0.16
N TRP A 266 3.16 6.30 -0.45
CA TRP A 266 4.08 6.42 -1.58
C TRP A 266 5.28 5.50 -1.49
N LEU A 267 6.02 5.54 -0.38
CA LEU A 267 7.31 4.84 -0.27
C LEU A 267 7.17 3.32 -0.27
N PRO A 268 6.20 2.70 0.44
CA PRO A 268 5.96 1.26 0.33
C PRO A 268 5.61 0.82 -1.10
N LEU A 269 4.71 1.53 -1.78
CA LEU A 269 4.33 1.21 -3.16
C LEU A 269 5.46 1.51 -4.15
N ALA A 270 6.26 2.56 -3.91
CA ALA A 270 7.45 2.88 -4.70
C ALA A 270 8.50 1.76 -4.64
N PHE A 271 8.71 1.17 -3.47
CA PHE A 271 9.61 0.02 -3.33
C PHE A 271 9.17 -1.16 -4.20
N ILE A 272 7.86 -1.45 -4.24
CA ILE A 272 7.30 -2.48 -5.11
C ILE A 272 7.48 -2.10 -6.58
N ALA A 273 7.15 -0.86 -6.96
CA ALA A 273 7.27 -0.39 -8.34
C ALA A 273 8.72 -0.46 -8.84
N LYS A 274 9.68 0.01 -8.05
CA LYS A 274 11.12 -0.05 -8.38
C LYS A 274 11.60 -1.49 -8.53
N THR A 275 11.17 -2.38 -7.64
CA THR A 275 11.49 -3.81 -7.72
C THR A 275 10.92 -4.45 -8.98
N LEU A 276 9.79 -3.97 -9.48
CA LEU A 276 9.17 -4.39 -10.76
C LEU A 276 9.82 -3.76 -12.01
N GLY A 277 10.86 -2.93 -11.83
CA GLY A 277 11.49 -2.18 -12.93
C GLY A 277 10.74 -0.91 -13.35
N GLY A 278 9.74 -0.50 -12.58
CA GLY A 278 9.04 0.76 -12.73
C GLY A 278 9.82 1.96 -12.18
N GLU A 279 9.15 3.10 -12.10
CA GLU A 279 9.73 4.34 -11.61
C GLU A 279 8.79 5.05 -10.62
N PHE A 280 9.38 5.86 -9.74
CA PHE A 280 8.69 6.72 -8.79
C PHE A 280 9.37 8.08 -8.72
N ILE A 281 8.58 9.15 -8.67
CA ILE A 281 9.05 10.50 -8.43
C ILE A 281 8.12 11.24 -7.49
N ILE A 282 8.72 12.08 -6.65
CA ILE A 282 8.03 13.10 -5.85
C ILE A 282 8.05 14.42 -6.60
N ILE A 283 6.89 15.09 -6.62
CA ILE A 283 6.71 16.38 -7.23
C ILE A 283 6.42 17.37 -6.11
N GLN A 284 7.42 18.20 -5.74
CA GLN A 284 7.25 19.26 -4.74
C GLN A 284 6.81 20.58 -5.40
N ASN A 285 7.33 20.84 -6.60
CA ASN A 285 6.92 21.90 -7.53
C ASN A 285 7.48 21.52 -8.92
N SER A 286 7.20 22.33 -9.95
CA SER A 286 7.64 22.06 -11.33
C SER A 286 9.15 21.83 -11.48
N ASP A 287 9.97 22.48 -10.64
CA ASP A 287 11.42 22.48 -10.76
C ASP A 287 12.11 21.55 -9.73
N ASN A 288 11.35 20.96 -8.81
CA ASN A 288 11.88 20.15 -7.74
C ASN A 288 11.25 18.74 -7.74
N ILE A 289 11.84 17.89 -8.57
CA ILE A 289 11.51 16.46 -8.67
C ILE A 289 12.55 15.68 -7.87
N LYS A 290 12.08 14.85 -6.94
CA LYS A 290 12.90 13.93 -6.17
C LYS A 290 12.61 12.49 -6.56
N THR A 291 13.58 11.60 -6.36
CA THR A 291 13.45 10.17 -6.51
C THR A 291 13.42 9.48 -5.16
N MET A 292 13.25 8.15 -5.15
CA MET A 292 13.28 7.37 -3.91
C MET A 292 14.60 7.52 -3.15
N ASP A 293 15.72 7.69 -3.85
CA ASP A 293 17.05 7.82 -3.26
C ASP A 293 17.26 9.18 -2.53
N ASP A 294 16.41 10.17 -2.82
CA ASP A 294 16.45 11.49 -2.20
C ASP A 294 15.57 11.59 -0.94
N ILE A 295 14.89 10.50 -0.57
CA ILE A 295 14.00 10.47 0.60
C ILE A 295 14.82 10.23 1.86
N GLU A 296 14.57 11.08 2.88
CA GLU A 296 15.18 10.89 4.19
C GLU A 296 14.72 9.55 4.81
N PRO A 297 15.66 8.69 5.24
CA PRO A 297 15.31 7.46 5.94
C PRO A 297 14.53 7.72 7.22
N ILE A 298 13.48 6.93 7.50
CA ILE A 298 12.67 7.06 8.69
C ILE A 298 13.10 6.05 9.77
N ASN A 299 13.35 6.54 10.98
CA ASN A 299 13.72 5.73 12.13
C ASN A 299 13.20 6.35 13.43
N LYS A 300 13.49 5.75 14.57
CA LYS A 300 13.01 6.22 15.91
C LYS A 300 13.35 7.69 16.20
N ASN A 301 14.44 8.24 15.64
CA ASN A 301 14.93 9.57 15.99
C ASN A 301 14.21 10.69 15.23
N ASN A 302 13.49 10.35 14.15
CA ASN A 302 12.76 11.32 13.33
C ASN A 302 11.33 10.86 13.02
N ILE A 303 10.81 9.94 13.83
CA ILE A 303 9.49 9.32 13.61
C ILE A 303 8.34 10.35 13.68
N GLU A 304 8.52 11.45 14.37
CA GLU A 304 7.54 12.54 14.45
C GLU A 304 7.23 13.18 13.09
N LYS A 305 8.14 13.08 12.12
CA LYS A 305 7.95 13.60 10.77
C LYS A 305 7.00 12.75 9.93
N ILE A 306 6.75 11.51 10.34
CA ILE A 306 6.06 10.52 9.51
C ILE A 306 4.64 10.96 9.16
N HIS A 307 3.95 11.58 10.12
CA HIS A 307 2.57 12.02 9.95
C HIS A 307 2.42 13.30 9.14
N THR A 308 3.42 14.17 9.17
CA THR A 308 3.37 15.48 8.53
C THR A 308 3.95 15.50 7.12
N THR A 309 4.64 14.43 6.71
CA THR A 309 5.29 14.38 5.41
C THR A 309 4.34 13.90 4.32
N THR A 310 3.79 14.86 3.58
CA THR A 310 2.95 14.59 2.40
C THR A 310 3.65 15.04 1.13
N CYS A 311 3.34 14.42 -0.01
CA CYS A 311 3.86 14.85 -1.31
C CYS A 311 2.88 14.56 -2.44
N GLY A 312 3.04 15.29 -3.55
CA GLY A 312 2.56 14.87 -4.85
C GLY A 312 3.56 13.93 -5.50
N GLY A 313 3.12 13.12 -6.45
CA GLY A 313 4.04 12.21 -7.12
C GLY A 313 3.44 11.44 -8.28
N LEU A 314 4.31 10.69 -8.94
CA LEU A 314 3.99 9.74 -10.01
C LEU A 314 4.68 8.40 -9.72
N ILE A 315 3.97 7.31 -9.94
CA ILE A 315 4.47 5.94 -9.79
C ILE A 315 3.92 5.05 -10.90
N GLY A 316 4.74 4.17 -11.46
CA GLY A 316 4.26 3.23 -12.46
C GLY A 316 5.32 2.78 -13.45
N SER A 317 4.92 2.55 -14.69
CA SER A 317 5.81 2.15 -15.78
C SER A 317 6.89 3.20 -16.00
N LYS A 318 8.14 2.74 -16.12
CA LYS A 318 9.32 3.60 -16.19
C LYS A 318 9.20 4.67 -17.29
N ASN A 319 8.74 4.31 -18.49
CA ASN A 319 8.64 5.26 -19.60
C ASN A 319 7.59 6.33 -19.29
N ALA A 320 6.40 5.94 -18.84
CA ALA A 320 5.33 6.89 -18.52
C ALA A 320 5.76 7.92 -17.45
N VAL A 321 6.42 7.47 -16.38
CA VAL A 321 6.92 8.39 -15.35
C VAL A 321 8.04 9.28 -15.87
N ASN A 322 8.95 8.76 -16.69
CA ASN A 322 10.06 9.54 -17.26
C ASN A 322 9.61 10.61 -18.25
N TRP A 323 8.45 10.46 -18.91
CA TRP A 323 7.91 11.52 -19.74
C TRP A 323 7.64 12.80 -18.95
N PHE A 324 7.15 12.69 -17.72
CA PHE A 324 6.99 13.87 -16.85
C PHE A 324 8.34 14.56 -16.56
N LYS A 325 9.39 13.78 -16.25
CA LYS A 325 10.73 14.32 -16.03
C LYS A 325 11.28 15.10 -17.25
N ASN A 326 10.85 14.74 -18.44
CA ASN A 326 11.29 15.41 -19.68
C ASN A 326 10.48 16.68 -19.99
N LEU A 327 9.24 16.78 -19.52
CA LEU A 327 8.44 18.01 -19.64
C LEU A 327 8.91 19.11 -18.66
N SER A 328 9.53 18.71 -17.55
CA SER A 328 10.00 19.62 -16.49
C SER A 328 11.43 20.11 -16.70
N LYS A 329 12.05 19.85 -17.85
CA LYS A 329 13.36 20.35 -18.27
C LYS A 329 13.22 21.45 -19.31
#